data_facddefc1cdb662f6754e763cdb35f8f
#
_entry.id   facddefc1cdb662f6754e763cdb35f8f
#
_cell.length_a   1.000
_cell.length_b   1.000
_cell.length_c   1.000
_cell.angle_alpha   90.00
_cell.angle_beta   90.00
_cell.angle_gamma   90.00
#
_symmetry.space_group_name_H-M   'P 1'
#
loop_
_entity.id
_entity.type
_entity.pdbx_description
1 polymer ?
#
loop_
_entity_poly.entity_id
_entity_poly.type
_entity_poly.pdbx_seq_one_letter_code
_entity_poly.pdbx_strand_id
1 'polypeptide(L)'
;MTEFISHDTVTTRYWHTLNDGRIQCDLCPRFCKLHNEQRGLCFVRQNLDGQVVMTSYGRSSGFAIDPIEKKPLNHFLPGTPVFSFGTAGCNLACKFCQNWDISKSREMDTLMGKASPDAVAQAALAHGCDSVAYTYNDPVIFHEYAIDTAQACRSLGIKSVAVSAGYVCEQPRAEFYQWMDAANIDLKAFTEDFYHKITGSHLQPVLETLQYIKQETSVWLELTTLIIPGENDSEAELEAMTQWVVENLGPDVPMHFTAFHPDWKMLDKPRTPVSSLLQARQIALQNGVHYAYVGNVHDKSADSTYCHGCGKLLIGRDWYELSEWNLDAQGCCRFCGERCAGVFKPQPGTWGAKRQAVAMEQSAD
;
A
#
# COMPACT_ATOMS: atom_id res chain seq x y z
N MET A 1 22.70 -10.07 -1.77
CA MET A 1 21.91 -11.30 -2.01
C MET A 1 21.46 -11.82 -0.66
N THR A 2 20.19 -12.20 -0.58
CA THR A 2 19.59 -12.75 0.64
C THR A 2 20.13 -14.15 0.89
N GLU A 3 20.60 -14.42 2.12
CA GLU A 3 21.19 -15.70 2.51
C GLU A 3 20.10 -16.62 3.07
N PHE A 4 20.03 -17.85 2.56
CA PHE A 4 19.07 -18.86 3.00
C PHE A 4 19.63 -19.66 4.18
N ILE A 5 18.79 -19.82 5.23
CA ILE A 5 19.05 -20.74 6.35
C ILE A 5 18.33 -22.07 6.10
N SER A 6 17.14 -21.99 5.53
CA SER A 6 16.36 -23.15 5.08
C SER A 6 15.47 -22.72 3.90
N HIS A 7 14.65 -23.62 3.39
CA HIS A 7 13.85 -23.43 2.17
C HIS A 7 13.04 -22.13 2.12
N ASP A 8 12.42 -21.72 3.24
CA ASP A 8 11.53 -20.55 3.34
C ASP A 8 12.05 -19.53 4.38
N THR A 9 13.27 -19.72 4.89
CA THR A 9 13.85 -18.91 5.97
C THR A 9 15.16 -18.29 5.51
N VAL A 10 15.23 -16.98 5.63
CA VAL A 10 16.39 -16.20 5.22
C VAL A 10 16.87 -15.31 6.35
N THR A 11 18.16 -14.99 6.32
CA THR A 11 18.73 -13.95 7.19
C THR A 11 18.07 -12.60 6.88
N THR A 12 17.96 -11.78 7.93
CA THR A 12 17.41 -10.42 7.77
C THR A 12 18.44 -9.38 8.20
N ARG A 13 18.14 -8.14 7.83
CA ARG A 13 18.87 -6.95 8.29
C ARG A 13 18.05 -6.22 9.34
N TYR A 14 18.58 -5.13 9.87
CA TYR A 14 17.87 -4.24 10.79
C TYR A 14 17.47 -4.90 12.11
N TRP A 15 18.47 -5.37 12.83
CA TRP A 15 18.34 -5.85 14.20
C TRP A 15 19.67 -5.72 14.95
N HIS A 16 19.62 -5.71 16.27
CA HIS A 16 20.81 -5.73 17.11
C HIS A 16 20.56 -6.50 18.40
N THR A 17 21.66 -6.93 19.05
CA THR A 17 21.62 -7.60 20.35
C THR A 17 21.51 -6.56 21.48
N LEU A 18 20.61 -6.78 22.43
CA LEU A 18 20.46 -5.97 23.62
C LEU A 18 21.39 -6.48 24.75
N ASN A 19 21.65 -5.61 25.76
CA ASN A 19 22.49 -5.93 26.90
C ASN A 19 22.00 -7.13 27.73
N ASP A 20 20.72 -7.46 27.68
CA ASP A 20 20.10 -8.58 28.39
C ASP A 20 20.08 -9.89 27.55
N GLY A 21 20.74 -9.90 26.39
CA GLY A 21 20.84 -11.04 25.48
C GLY A 21 19.65 -11.24 24.55
N ARG A 22 18.59 -10.42 24.64
CA ARG A 22 17.52 -10.42 23.64
C ARG A 22 17.98 -9.75 22.34
N ILE A 23 17.28 -10.03 21.27
CA ILE A 23 17.46 -9.34 19.99
C ILE A 23 16.33 -8.33 19.78
N GLN A 24 16.67 -7.09 19.43
CA GLN A 24 15.68 -6.11 18.98
C GLN A 24 15.62 -6.09 17.46
N CYS A 25 14.41 -6.20 16.90
CA CYS A 25 14.14 -5.99 15.48
C CYS A 25 13.91 -4.49 15.25
N ASP A 26 14.70 -3.88 14.38
CA ASP A 26 14.69 -2.44 14.06
C ASP A 26 14.04 -2.11 12.71
N LEU A 27 13.32 -3.07 12.13
CA LEU A 27 12.67 -2.90 10.82
C LEU A 27 11.52 -1.89 10.86
N CYS A 28 10.73 -1.92 11.92
CA CYS A 28 9.60 -1.00 12.10
C CYS A 28 9.54 -0.47 13.53
N PRO A 29 8.85 0.65 13.80
CA PRO A 29 8.81 1.29 15.12
C PRO A 29 8.07 0.49 16.21
N ARG A 30 7.90 -0.82 16.01
CA ARG A 30 7.52 -1.77 17.05
C ARG A 30 8.67 -2.12 17.97
N PHE A 31 9.90 -2.12 17.43
CA PHE A 31 11.10 -2.47 18.16
C PHE A 31 10.94 -3.73 19.00
N CYS A 32 10.44 -4.80 18.35
CA CYS A 32 10.18 -6.08 19.02
C CYS A 32 11.45 -6.64 19.66
N LYS A 33 11.43 -6.86 20.98
CA LYS A 33 12.53 -7.44 21.76
C LYS A 33 12.25 -8.93 21.95
N LEU A 34 13.04 -9.76 21.31
CA LEU A 34 12.77 -11.18 21.09
C LEU A 34 13.76 -12.06 21.87
N HIS A 35 13.24 -12.99 22.69
CA HIS A 35 13.99 -14.12 23.18
C HIS A 35 14.26 -15.11 22.04
N ASN A 36 15.17 -16.09 22.27
CA ASN A 36 15.36 -17.15 21.29
C ASN A 36 14.04 -17.86 20.95
N GLU A 37 13.85 -18.22 19.70
CA GLU A 37 12.64 -18.84 19.13
C GLU A 37 11.37 -17.94 19.14
N GLN A 38 11.42 -16.75 19.76
CA GLN A 38 10.27 -15.84 19.81
C GLN A 38 10.05 -15.13 18.47
N ARG A 39 8.77 -15.04 18.06
CA ARG A 39 8.33 -14.29 16.89
C ARG A 39 7.94 -12.86 17.26
N GLY A 40 8.21 -11.93 16.36
CA GLY A 40 7.71 -10.56 16.43
C GLY A 40 6.19 -10.48 16.28
N LEU A 41 5.63 -9.28 16.53
CA LEU A 41 4.19 -9.02 16.34
C LEU A 41 3.72 -9.39 14.92
N CYS A 42 4.55 -9.15 13.93
CA CYS A 42 4.26 -9.45 12.52
C CYS A 42 4.23 -10.93 12.18
N PHE A 43 4.58 -11.82 13.12
CA PHE A 43 4.60 -13.27 12.97
C PHE A 43 5.73 -13.84 12.10
N VAL A 44 6.04 -13.22 10.97
CA VAL A 44 7.01 -13.76 9.98
C VAL A 44 8.47 -13.52 10.33
N ARG A 45 8.76 -12.63 11.28
CA ARG A 45 10.12 -12.41 11.79
C ARG A 45 10.30 -13.08 13.15
N GLN A 46 11.39 -13.81 13.30
CA GLN A 46 11.69 -14.66 14.46
C GLN A 46 13.15 -14.51 14.86
N ASN A 47 13.43 -14.56 16.16
CA ASN A 47 14.79 -14.75 16.64
C ASN A 47 15.13 -16.24 16.58
N LEU A 48 16.09 -16.64 15.78
CA LEU A 48 16.67 -17.98 15.75
C LEU A 48 18.18 -17.86 16.04
N ASP A 49 18.60 -18.46 17.15
CA ASP A 49 20.00 -18.54 17.55
C ASP A 49 20.75 -17.20 17.53
N GLY A 50 20.08 -16.15 18.02
CA GLY A 50 20.68 -14.82 18.15
C GLY A 50 20.63 -13.98 16.87
N GLN A 51 19.80 -14.34 15.89
CA GLN A 51 19.58 -13.60 14.65
C GLN A 51 18.10 -13.42 14.39
N VAL A 52 17.70 -12.27 13.84
CA VAL A 52 16.34 -12.13 13.30
C VAL A 52 16.30 -12.69 11.89
N VAL A 53 15.44 -13.67 11.69
CA VAL A 53 15.19 -14.31 10.39
C VAL A 53 13.78 -14.01 9.90
N MET A 54 13.56 -14.06 8.59
CA MET A 54 12.23 -14.09 7.99
C MET A 54 11.88 -15.52 7.58
N THR A 55 10.73 -16.03 8.05
CA THR A 55 10.31 -17.43 7.89
C THR A 55 9.24 -17.61 6.81
N SER A 56 9.02 -16.62 5.96
CA SER A 56 8.01 -16.63 4.89
C SER A 56 8.57 -16.18 3.54
N TYR A 57 9.88 -16.32 3.33
CA TYR A 57 10.47 -15.94 2.05
C TYR A 57 9.96 -16.86 0.93
N GLY A 58 9.55 -16.25 -0.19
CA GLY A 58 8.98 -17.00 -1.31
C GLY A 58 7.58 -17.56 -1.04
N ARG A 59 6.93 -17.22 0.09
CA ARG A 59 5.59 -17.73 0.44
C ARG A 59 4.55 -16.61 0.46
N SER A 60 3.37 -16.91 -0.05
CA SER A 60 2.24 -15.98 -0.15
C SER A 60 0.94 -16.64 0.30
N SER A 61 0.00 -15.83 0.79
CA SER A 61 -1.39 -16.21 1.01
C SER A 61 -2.19 -16.38 -0.29
N GLY A 62 -1.57 -16.09 -1.44
CA GLY A 62 -2.15 -16.21 -2.78
C GLY A 62 -1.69 -15.11 -3.70
N PHE A 63 -1.80 -15.37 -5.00
CA PHE A 63 -1.46 -14.46 -6.08
C PHE A 63 -2.72 -14.12 -6.89
N ALA A 64 -2.86 -12.88 -7.29
CA ALA A 64 -3.97 -12.43 -8.11
C ALA A 64 -3.57 -11.30 -9.04
N ILE A 65 -4.28 -11.16 -10.15
CA ILE A 65 -4.22 -9.97 -11.01
C ILE A 65 -5.44 -9.12 -10.68
N ASP A 66 -5.19 -7.88 -10.31
CA ASP A 66 -6.21 -6.87 -9.96
C ASP A 66 -6.09 -5.67 -10.92
N PRO A 67 -7.12 -4.81 -11.02
CA PRO A 67 -6.94 -3.45 -11.57
C PRO A 67 -6.00 -2.63 -10.69
N ILE A 68 -5.20 -1.75 -11.31
CA ILE A 68 -4.30 -0.85 -10.56
C ILE A 68 -5.08 0.09 -9.63
N GLU A 69 -6.27 0.53 -10.03
CA GLU A 69 -7.17 1.38 -9.26
C GLU A 69 -7.60 0.74 -7.92
N LYS A 70 -7.58 -0.59 -7.84
CA LYS A 70 -7.88 -1.31 -6.59
C LYS A 70 -6.76 -1.21 -5.55
N LYS A 71 -5.58 -0.62 -5.89
CA LYS A 71 -4.43 -0.46 -4.99
C LYS A 71 -4.36 0.86 -4.21
N PRO A 72 -5.33 1.66 -4.04
CA PRO A 72 -5.97 2.69 -4.86
C PRO A 72 -4.93 3.62 -5.51
N LEU A 73 -4.66 3.39 -6.78
CA LEU A 73 -3.73 4.18 -7.58
C LEU A 73 -4.44 4.67 -8.84
N ASN A 74 -4.99 5.88 -8.78
CA ASN A 74 -5.74 6.49 -9.87
C ASN A 74 -4.85 7.26 -10.85
N HIS A 75 -3.63 7.62 -10.44
CA HIS A 75 -2.68 8.41 -11.24
C HIS A 75 -1.40 7.64 -11.58
N PHE A 76 -1.36 6.33 -11.36
CA PHE A 76 -0.24 5.48 -11.75
C PHE A 76 -0.71 4.40 -12.71
N LEU A 77 -0.35 4.52 -14.00
CA LEU A 77 -0.69 3.58 -15.07
C LEU A 77 -2.19 3.19 -15.12
N PRO A 78 -3.13 4.15 -15.18
CA PRO A 78 -4.56 3.87 -15.07
C PRO A 78 -5.05 2.81 -16.07
N GLY A 79 -5.96 1.94 -15.61
CA GLY A 79 -6.59 0.88 -16.40
C GLY A 79 -5.72 -0.34 -16.65
N THR A 80 -4.51 -0.43 -16.06
CA THR A 80 -3.60 -1.56 -16.26
C THR A 80 -3.78 -2.68 -15.23
N PRO A 81 -3.45 -3.93 -15.59
CA PRO A 81 -3.41 -5.03 -14.64
C PRO A 81 -2.17 -4.92 -13.74
N VAL A 82 -2.34 -5.27 -12.45
CA VAL A 82 -1.26 -5.38 -11.49
C VAL A 82 -1.25 -6.77 -10.85
N PHE A 83 -0.09 -7.44 -10.90
CA PHE A 83 0.10 -8.72 -10.23
C PHE A 83 0.28 -8.48 -8.73
N SER A 84 -0.55 -9.08 -7.89
CA SER A 84 -0.70 -8.72 -6.48
C SER A 84 -0.48 -9.90 -5.57
N PHE A 85 0.30 -9.69 -4.51
CA PHE A 85 0.49 -10.69 -3.46
C PHE A 85 0.83 -10.07 -2.11
N GLY A 86 0.66 -10.86 -1.06
CA GLY A 86 1.07 -10.59 0.30
C GLY A 86 1.45 -11.86 1.01
N THR A 87 1.81 -11.78 2.29
CA THR A 87 2.14 -12.91 3.14
C THR A 87 1.19 -12.98 4.34
N ALA A 88 1.47 -13.81 5.35
CA ALA A 88 0.73 -13.81 6.61
C ALA A 88 1.30 -12.78 7.58
N GLY A 89 0.47 -12.27 8.50
CA GLY A 89 0.87 -11.35 9.54
C GLY A 89 0.87 -9.88 9.11
N CYS A 90 1.17 -8.99 10.04
CA CYS A 90 1.25 -7.54 9.83
C CYS A 90 1.96 -6.88 11.03
N ASN A 91 2.66 -5.77 10.80
CA ASN A 91 3.28 -4.97 11.86
C ASN A 91 2.28 -4.04 12.59
N LEU A 92 1.03 -3.93 12.12
CA LEU A 92 -0.05 -3.21 12.77
C LEU A 92 -1.09 -4.15 13.39
N ALA A 93 -1.89 -3.61 14.34
CA ALA A 93 -2.94 -4.33 15.05
C ALA A 93 -4.34 -3.74 14.79
N CYS A 94 -4.57 -3.15 13.62
CA CYS A 94 -5.81 -2.45 13.27
C CYS A 94 -7.05 -3.26 13.64
N LYS A 95 -7.95 -2.68 14.46
CA LYS A 95 -9.19 -3.33 14.90
C LYS A 95 -10.21 -3.48 13.76
N PHE A 96 -10.11 -2.64 12.74
CA PHE A 96 -10.98 -2.58 11.55
C PHE A 96 -10.42 -3.35 10.34
N CYS A 97 -9.45 -4.23 10.52
CA CYS A 97 -8.73 -4.85 9.40
C CYS A 97 -9.67 -5.69 8.53
N GLN A 98 -9.81 -5.34 7.26
CA GLN A 98 -10.63 -6.05 6.28
C GLN A 98 -9.94 -7.29 5.69
N ASN A 99 -8.60 -7.41 5.89
CA ASN A 99 -7.81 -8.58 5.52
C ASN A 99 -7.31 -9.31 6.79
N TRP A 100 -8.16 -9.39 7.81
CA TRP A 100 -7.75 -9.94 9.12
C TRP A 100 -7.41 -11.42 9.04
N ASP A 101 -8.04 -12.18 8.17
CA ASP A 101 -7.77 -13.59 7.89
C ASP A 101 -6.30 -13.83 7.50
N ILE A 102 -5.71 -12.93 6.74
CA ILE A 102 -4.29 -12.95 6.33
C ILE A 102 -3.43 -12.21 7.37
N SER A 103 -3.77 -10.96 7.66
CA SER A 103 -2.90 -10.06 8.45
C SER A 103 -2.84 -10.42 9.94
N LYS A 104 -3.78 -11.20 10.46
CA LYS A 104 -3.78 -11.69 11.85
C LYS A 104 -3.52 -13.18 11.94
N SER A 105 -3.30 -13.85 10.82
CA SER A 105 -2.89 -15.26 10.82
C SER A 105 -1.60 -15.44 11.60
N ARG A 106 -1.58 -16.51 12.37
CA ARG A 106 -0.43 -17.01 13.15
C ARG A 106 -0.05 -18.43 12.71
N GLU A 107 -0.56 -18.86 11.55
CA GLU A 107 -0.39 -20.20 11.01
C GLU A 107 0.36 -20.11 9.69
N MET A 108 1.46 -20.87 9.58
CA MET A 108 2.23 -20.92 8.32
C MET A 108 1.45 -21.62 7.19
N ASP A 109 0.44 -22.42 7.52
CA ASP A 109 -0.41 -23.10 6.54
C ASP A 109 -1.29 -22.18 5.71
N THR A 110 -1.52 -20.93 6.18
CA THR A 110 -2.15 -19.88 5.34
C THR A 110 -1.27 -19.43 4.18
N LEU A 111 0.02 -19.77 4.19
CA LEU A 111 1.00 -19.43 3.15
C LEU A 111 1.13 -20.57 2.14
N MET A 112 0.04 -20.89 1.43
CA MET A 112 -0.02 -22.01 0.49
C MET A 112 0.66 -21.74 -0.84
N GLY A 113 0.69 -20.48 -1.29
CA GLY A 113 1.37 -20.08 -2.52
C GLY A 113 2.88 -20.02 -2.35
N LYS A 114 3.65 -20.60 -3.28
CA LYS A 114 5.11 -20.51 -3.32
C LYS A 114 5.55 -19.92 -4.64
N ALA A 115 6.46 -18.95 -4.58
CA ALA A 115 7.11 -18.39 -5.76
C ALA A 115 8.41 -17.72 -5.37
N SER A 116 9.48 -17.97 -6.11
CA SER A 116 10.70 -17.17 -6.03
C SER A 116 10.46 -15.75 -6.58
N PRO A 117 11.32 -14.77 -6.26
CA PRO A 117 11.27 -13.44 -6.87
C PRO A 117 11.17 -13.48 -8.40
N ASP A 118 12.01 -14.29 -9.04
CA ASP A 118 12.01 -14.44 -10.50
C ASP A 118 10.70 -15.05 -11.02
N ALA A 119 10.14 -16.05 -10.32
CA ALA A 119 8.88 -16.66 -10.70
C ALA A 119 7.72 -15.65 -10.64
N VAL A 120 7.69 -14.77 -9.63
CA VAL A 120 6.71 -13.68 -9.55
C VAL A 120 6.86 -12.73 -10.73
N ALA A 121 8.09 -12.29 -11.03
CA ALA A 121 8.35 -11.36 -12.13
C ALA A 121 7.99 -11.97 -13.49
N GLN A 122 8.33 -13.24 -13.72
CA GLN A 122 7.99 -13.97 -14.95
C GLN A 122 6.47 -14.17 -15.08
N ALA A 123 5.77 -14.51 -14.00
CA ALA A 123 4.32 -14.64 -14.00
C ALA A 123 3.64 -13.29 -14.34
N ALA A 124 4.10 -12.20 -13.73
CA ALA A 124 3.59 -10.86 -14.06
C ALA A 124 3.78 -10.53 -15.54
N LEU A 125 4.97 -10.79 -16.11
CA LEU A 125 5.25 -10.61 -17.52
C LEU A 125 4.35 -11.46 -18.42
N ALA A 126 4.24 -12.75 -18.11
CA ALA A 126 3.45 -13.70 -18.91
C ALA A 126 1.96 -13.34 -18.94
N HIS A 127 1.44 -12.72 -17.87
CA HIS A 127 0.07 -12.23 -17.80
C HIS A 127 -0.12 -10.79 -18.30
N GLY A 128 0.92 -10.16 -18.85
CA GLY A 128 0.85 -8.80 -19.37
C GLY A 128 0.63 -7.73 -18.31
N CYS A 129 1.04 -7.98 -17.05
CA CYS A 129 0.95 -7.00 -15.99
C CYS A 129 2.04 -5.94 -16.14
N ASP A 130 1.66 -4.67 -16.06
CA ASP A 130 2.60 -3.55 -16.08
C ASP A 130 3.36 -3.39 -14.77
N SER A 131 2.81 -3.93 -13.69
CA SER A 131 3.36 -3.80 -12.34
C SER A 131 3.08 -5.00 -11.44
N VAL A 132 3.87 -5.10 -10.37
CA VAL A 132 3.65 -6.01 -9.23
C VAL A 132 3.35 -5.18 -7.99
N ALA A 133 2.29 -5.52 -7.25
CA ALA A 133 1.91 -4.87 -6.00
C ALA A 133 2.17 -5.79 -4.79
N TYR A 134 2.94 -5.27 -3.85
CA TYR A 134 3.15 -5.82 -2.51
C TYR A 134 2.03 -5.28 -1.62
N THR A 135 1.04 -6.14 -1.28
CA THR A 135 -0.26 -5.67 -0.75
C THR A 135 -0.95 -6.70 0.15
N TYR A 136 -2.22 -6.47 0.50
CA TYR A 136 -3.12 -7.23 1.37
C TYR A 136 -2.77 -7.15 2.86
N ASN A 137 -1.51 -7.30 3.22
CA ASN A 137 -0.92 -6.95 4.51
C ASN A 137 0.23 -5.95 4.29
N ASP A 138 0.94 -5.55 5.33
CA ASP A 138 2.01 -4.55 5.15
C ASP A 138 3.29 -5.19 4.56
N PRO A 139 3.78 -4.73 3.39
CA PRO A 139 4.97 -5.30 2.75
C PRO A 139 6.27 -5.10 3.55
N VAL A 140 6.30 -4.18 4.50
CA VAL A 140 7.45 -3.97 5.38
C VAL A 140 7.84 -5.26 6.10
N ILE A 141 6.89 -6.12 6.48
CA ILE A 141 7.21 -7.34 7.23
C ILE A 141 7.95 -8.39 6.40
N PHE A 142 7.76 -8.40 5.08
CA PHE A 142 8.47 -9.29 4.15
C PHE A 142 9.45 -8.51 3.25
N HIS A 143 10.12 -7.55 3.86
CA HIS A 143 11.02 -6.56 3.27
C HIS A 143 12.02 -7.17 2.26
N GLU A 144 12.74 -8.21 2.65
CA GLU A 144 13.77 -8.85 1.81
C GLU A 144 13.14 -9.49 0.55
N TYR A 145 12.05 -10.22 0.72
CA TYR A 145 11.34 -10.84 -0.40
C TYR A 145 10.73 -9.81 -1.35
N ALA A 146 10.17 -8.72 -0.80
CA ALA A 146 9.62 -7.64 -1.63
C ALA A 146 10.73 -6.94 -2.44
N ILE A 147 11.89 -6.66 -1.85
CA ILE A 147 13.03 -6.04 -2.55
C ILE A 147 13.58 -6.95 -3.64
N ASP A 148 13.85 -8.23 -3.31
CA ASP A 148 14.39 -9.18 -4.30
C ASP A 148 13.39 -9.36 -5.47
N THR A 149 12.08 -9.38 -5.17
CA THR A 149 11.06 -9.41 -6.21
C THR A 149 11.04 -8.13 -7.05
N ALA A 150 11.21 -6.96 -6.43
CA ALA A 150 11.27 -5.69 -7.15
C ALA A 150 12.51 -5.61 -8.06
N GLN A 151 13.63 -6.17 -7.65
CA GLN A 151 14.84 -6.29 -8.48
C GLN A 151 14.59 -7.19 -9.70
N ALA A 152 13.97 -8.35 -9.50
CA ALA A 152 13.60 -9.25 -10.59
C ALA A 152 12.61 -8.58 -11.55
N CYS A 153 11.59 -7.89 -11.04
CA CYS A 153 10.62 -7.12 -11.84
C CYS A 153 11.32 -6.03 -12.68
N ARG A 154 12.21 -5.26 -12.07
CA ARG A 154 12.95 -4.18 -12.75
C ARG A 154 13.79 -4.71 -13.90
N SER A 155 14.39 -5.91 -13.76
CA SER A 155 15.16 -6.55 -14.85
C SER A 155 14.32 -6.90 -16.07
N LEU A 156 13.01 -7.08 -15.90
CA LEU A 156 12.02 -7.35 -16.95
C LEU A 156 11.22 -6.13 -17.38
N GLY A 157 11.54 -4.93 -16.87
CA GLY A 157 10.83 -3.69 -17.18
C GLY A 157 9.46 -3.56 -16.49
N ILE A 158 9.16 -4.41 -15.50
CA ILE A 158 7.92 -4.39 -14.73
C ILE A 158 8.09 -3.45 -13.53
N LYS A 159 7.08 -2.63 -13.25
CA LYS A 159 7.06 -1.68 -12.16
C LYS A 159 6.73 -2.33 -10.82
N SER A 160 7.20 -1.74 -9.73
CA SER A 160 6.94 -2.20 -8.36
C SER A 160 6.10 -1.20 -7.58
N VAL A 161 5.04 -1.69 -6.94
CA VAL A 161 4.05 -0.88 -6.22
C VAL A 161 3.93 -1.33 -4.77
N ALA A 162 4.15 -0.41 -3.82
CA ALA A 162 3.91 -0.66 -2.41
C ALA A 162 2.50 -0.20 -1.99
N VAL A 163 1.73 -1.10 -1.37
CA VAL A 163 0.49 -0.73 -0.66
C VAL A 163 0.75 -1.00 0.83
N SER A 164 1.00 0.06 1.59
CA SER A 164 1.58 -0.03 2.93
C SER A 164 0.94 0.97 3.89
N ALA A 165 1.05 0.70 5.18
CA ALA A 165 0.74 1.67 6.23
C ALA A 165 1.88 2.68 6.47
N GLY A 166 3.00 2.57 5.78
CA GLY A 166 4.14 3.46 5.96
C GLY A 166 4.84 3.36 7.31
N TYR A 167 4.55 2.31 8.10
CA TYR A 167 5.08 2.15 9.46
C TYR A 167 6.40 1.38 9.43
N VAL A 168 7.47 2.09 9.09
CA VAL A 168 8.82 1.56 8.86
C VAL A 168 9.88 2.51 9.42
N CYS A 169 10.99 1.98 9.97
CA CYS A 169 12.10 2.79 10.46
C CYS A 169 12.91 3.41 9.31
N GLU A 170 13.70 4.43 9.60
CA GLU A 170 14.40 5.27 8.62
C GLU A 170 15.28 4.47 7.65
N GLN A 171 16.19 3.64 8.15
CA GLN A 171 17.12 2.90 7.30
C GLN A 171 16.42 1.87 6.38
N PRO A 172 15.55 0.97 6.89
CA PRO A 172 14.81 0.07 6.02
C PRO A 172 13.84 0.78 5.08
N ARG A 173 13.30 1.96 5.46
CA ARG A 173 12.49 2.81 4.61
C ARG A 173 13.26 3.23 3.36
N ALA A 174 14.47 3.73 3.54
CA ALA A 174 15.32 4.17 2.44
C ALA A 174 15.66 3.03 1.48
N GLU A 175 15.99 1.84 2.02
CA GLU A 175 16.26 0.67 1.20
C GLU A 175 15.03 0.16 0.46
N PHE A 176 13.84 0.17 1.09
CA PHE A 176 12.62 -0.32 0.49
C PHE A 176 12.16 0.55 -0.68
N TYR A 177 12.02 1.85 -0.45
CA TYR A 177 11.44 2.76 -1.46
C TYR A 177 12.36 3.04 -2.65
N GLN A 178 13.67 2.81 -2.57
CA GLN A 178 14.55 2.87 -3.76
C GLN A 178 14.19 1.86 -4.86
N TRP A 179 13.46 0.80 -4.51
CA TRP A 179 13.03 -0.25 -5.43
C TRP A 179 11.58 -0.11 -5.89
N MET A 180 10.83 0.83 -5.30
CA MET A 180 9.43 1.07 -5.66
C MET A 180 9.32 2.15 -6.74
N ASP A 181 8.35 2.01 -7.63
CA ASP A 181 7.99 3.01 -8.65
C ASP A 181 6.76 3.82 -8.20
N ALA A 182 5.86 3.22 -7.43
CA ALA A 182 4.71 3.89 -6.83
C ALA A 182 4.40 3.33 -5.44
N ALA A 183 3.69 4.12 -4.65
CA ALA A 183 3.18 3.72 -3.35
C ALA A 183 1.77 4.28 -3.12
N ASN A 184 0.88 3.45 -2.59
CA ASN A 184 -0.30 3.92 -1.89
C ASN A 184 -0.05 3.72 -0.39
N ILE A 185 -0.09 4.81 0.37
CA ILE A 185 0.15 4.79 1.81
C ILE A 185 -1.15 5.08 2.56
N ASP A 186 -1.48 4.19 3.47
CA ASP A 186 -2.61 4.37 4.38
C ASP A 186 -2.30 5.44 5.45
N LEU A 187 -2.71 6.69 5.24
CA LEU A 187 -2.82 7.69 6.31
C LEU A 187 -4.16 7.46 7.01
N LYS A 188 -4.15 6.59 8.01
CA LYS A 188 -5.38 6.00 8.57
C LYS A 188 -6.21 6.98 9.40
N ALA A 189 -5.60 8.00 9.98
CA ALA A 189 -6.20 9.06 10.78
C ALA A 189 -5.16 10.18 10.98
N PHE A 190 -5.54 11.26 11.66
CA PHE A 190 -4.61 12.36 11.93
C PHE A 190 -4.47 12.68 13.43
N THR A 191 -4.73 11.67 14.27
CA THR A 191 -4.55 11.74 15.73
C THR A 191 -3.69 10.59 16.25
N GLU A 192 -2.81 10.87 17.21
CA GLU A 192 -2.01 9.85 17.88
C GLU A 192 -2.90 8.88 18.66
N ASP A 193 -4.02 9.37 19.20
CA ASP A 193 -4.99 8.56 19.95
C ASP A 193 -5.59 7.44 19.09
N PHE A 194 -5.99 7.74 17.85
CA PHE A 194 -6.47 6.74 16.91
C PHE A 194 -5.37 5.72 16.58
N TYR A 195 -4.17 6.20 16.25
CA TYR A 195 -3.05 5.32 15.93
C TYR A 195 -2.73 4.38 17.08
N HIS A 196 -2.65 4.90 18.30
CA HIS A 196 -2.35 4.10 19.48
C HIS A 196 -3.48 3.10 19.81
N LYS A 197 -4.73 3.55 19.90
CA LYS A 197 -5.86 2.74 20.40
C LYS A 197 -6.47 1.81 19.36
N ILE A 198 -6.49 2.24 18.09
CA ILE A 198 -7.20 1.53 17.00
C ILE A 198 -6.25 0.71 16.15
N THR A 199 -5.08 1.25 15.79
CA THR A 199 -4.10 0.55 14.97
C THR A 199 -2.97 -0.09 15.78
N GLY A 200 -2.81 0.34 17.03
CA GLY A 200 -1.74 -0.09 17.94
C GLY A 200 -0.35 0.35 17.44
N SER A 201 -0.23 1.50 16.79
CA SER A 201 1.01 2.07 16.25
C SER A 201 1.10 3.55 16.61
N HIS A 202 1.91 4.33 15.92
CA HIS A 202 2.12 5.76 16.13
C HIS A 202 1.98 6.52 14.81
N LEU A 203 1.44 7.74 14.85
CA LEU A 203 1.23 8.58 13.67
C LEU A 203 2.57 9.11 13.10
N GLN A 204 3.45 9.62 13.95
CA GLN A 204 4.66 10.31 13.55
C GLN A 204 5.55 9.52 12.56
N PRO A 205 5.83 8.20 12.75
CA PRO A 205 6.62 7.43 11.79
C PRO A 205 5.98 7.30 10.40
N VAL A 206 4.64 7.37 10.34
CA VAL A 206 3.92 7.36 9.06
C VAL A 206 4.11 8.70 8.33
N LEU A 207 3.97 9.82 9.05
CA LEU A 207 4.21 11.16 8.49
C LEU A 207 5.65 11.31 7.97
N GLU A 208 6.63 10.83 8.72
CA GLU A 208 8.04 10.81 8.30
C GLU A 208 8.26 9.97 7.04
N THR A 209 7.54 8.85 6.90
CA THR A 209 7.60 8.02 5.69
C THR A 209 6.99 8.74 4.49
N LEU A 210 5.86 9.42 4.66
CA LEU A 210 5.24 10.21 3.60
C LEU A 210 6.16 11.35 3.12
N GLN A 211 6.74 12.10 4.05
CA GLN A 211 7.69 13.17 3.73
C GLN A 211 8.92 12.61 3.00
N TYR A 212 9.50 11.51 3.48
CA TYR A 212 10.63 10.85 2.83
C TYR A 212 10.31 10.43 1.39
N ILE A 213 9.19 9.73 1.17
CA ILE A 213 8.79 9.31 -0.18
C ILE A 213 8.68 10.51 -1.11
N LYS A 214 8.03 11.58 -0.66
CA LYS A 214 7.76 12.77 -1.49
C LYS A 214 9.00 13.61 -1.76
N GLN A 215 9.87 13.75 -0.78
CA GLN A 215 10.99 14.72 -0.83
C GLN A 215 12.32 14.09 -1.29
N GLU A 216 12.52 12.80 -0.96
CA GLU A 216 13.81 12.13 -1.15
C GLU A 216 13.78 11.04 -2.24
N THR A 217 12.61 10.79 -2.87
CA THR A 217 12.49 9.75 -3.89
C THR A 217 11.72 10.21 -5.13
N SER A 218 11.80 9.42 -6.20
CA SER A 218 10.96 9.59 -7.40
C SER A 218 9.70 8.72 -7.38
N VAL A 219 9.38 8.07 -6.28
CA VAL A 219 8.21 7.18 -6.13
C VAL A 219 6.93 8.00 -6.26
N TRP A 220 6.03 7.60 -7.15
CA TRP A 220 4.70 8.19 -7.22
C TRP A 220 3.91 7.84 -5.96
N LEU A 221 3.35 8.85 -5.29
CA LEU A 221 2.64 8.70 -4.00
C LEU A 221 1.17 9.05 -4.14
N GLU A 222 0.29 8.13 -3.67
CA GLU A 222 -1.12 8.38 -3.39
C GLU A 222 -1.45 7.95 -1.96
N LEU A 223 -2.46 8.59 -1.34
CA LEU A 223 -2.83 8.32 0.05
C LEU A 223 -4.23 7.70 0.14
N THR A 224 -4.42 6.81 1.10
CA THR A 224 -5.74 6.25 1.41
C THR A 224 -6.08 6.48 2.88
N THR A 225 -7.31 6.96 3.13
CA THR A 225 -7.90 7.08 4.46
C THR A 225 -9.23 6.33 4.49
N LEU A 226 -9.29 5.24 5.27
CA LEU A 226 -10.54 4.55 5.54
C LEU A 226 -11.32 5.34 6.58
N ILE A 227 -12.43 5.94 6.18
CA ILE A 227 -13.26 6.77 7.06
C ILE A 227 -14.14 5.88 7.95
N ILE A 228 -14.00 6.00 9.27
CA ILE A 228 -14.72 5.20 10.25
C ILE A 228 -15.59 6.13 11.10
N PRO A 229 -16.93 5.98 11.06
CA PRO A 229 -17.85 6.87 11.78
C PRO A 229 -17.56 6.96 13.28
N GLY A 230 -17.37 8.19 13.75
CA GLY A 230 -17.08 8.53 15.15
C GLY A 230 -15.65 8.21 15.61
N GLU A 231 -14.73 7.89 14.69
CA GLU A 231 -13.32 7.61 15.05
C GLU A 231 -12.35 8.61 14.38
N ASN A 232 -12.48 8.83 13.06
CA ASN A 232 -11.58 9.69 12.26
C ASN A 232 -12.34 10.51 11.20
N ASP A 233 -13.64 10.73 11.39
CA ASP A 233 -14.53 11.41 10.42
C ASP A 233 -14.91 12.83 10.86
N SER A 234 -14.27 13.37 11.91
CA SER A 234 -14.56 14.75 12.34
C SER A 234 -14.01 15.76 11.33
N GLU A 235 -14.75 16.84 11.09
CA GLU A 235 -14.36 17.91 10.18
C GLU A 235 -12.99 18.50 10.55
N ALA A 236 -12.76 18.78 11.83
CA ALA A 236 -11.50 19.34 12.33
C ALA A 236 -10.30 18.42 12.07
N GLU A 237 -10.45 17.10 12.19
CA GLU A 237 -9.38 16.15 11.91
C GLU A 237 -9.10 16.06 10.40
N LEU A 238 -10.15 16.02 9.58
CA LEU A 238 -10.03 16.00 8.12
C LEU A 238 -9.40 17.30 7.58
N GLU A 239 -9.74 18.46 8.14
CA GLU A 239 -9.10 19.74 7.84
C GLU A 239 -7.61 19.69 8.19
N ALA A 240 -7.26 19.31 9.41
CA ALA A 240 -5.86 19.23 9.84
C ALA A 240 -5.04 18.25 8.99
N MET A 241 -5.61 17.07 8.65
CA MET A 241 -4.98 16.08 7.78
C MET A 241 -4.69 16.64 6.40
N THR A 242 -5.71 17.22 5.75
CA THR A 242 -5.59 17.67 4.36
C THR A 242 -4.73 18.93 4.23
N GLN A 243 -4.75 19.85 5.21
CA GLN A 243 -3.83 20.97 5.29
C GLN A 243 -2.37 20.48 5.42
N TRP A 244 -2.12 19.53 6.33
CA TRP A 244 -0.79 18.94 6.48
C TRP A 244 -0.29 18.30 5.18
N VAL A 245 -1.16 17.57 4.47
CA VAL A 245 -0.81 16.96 3.17
C VAL A 245 -0.40 18.01 2.17
N VAL A 246 -1.17 19.08 2.01
CA VAL A 246 -0.83 20.15 1.05
C VAL A 246 0.47 20.85 1.43
N GLU A 247 0.67 21.16 2.72
CA GLU A 247 1.84 21.87 3.21
C GLU A 247 3.14 21.04 3.12
N ASN A 248 3.07 19.74 3.38
CA ASN A 248 4.25 18.88 3.48
C ASN A 248 4.51 18.00 2.24
N LEU A 249 3.46 17.61 1.52
CA LEU A 249 3.56 16.73 0.35
C LEU A 249 3.19 17.44 -0.96
N GLY A 250 2.54 18.61 -0.86
CA GLY A 250 2.05 19.38 -2.01
C GLY A 250 0.66 18.97 -2.49
N PRO A 251 0.01 19.84 -3.30
CA PRO A 251 -1.38 19.69 -3.72
C PRO A 251 -1.62 18.54 -4.70
N ASP A 252 -0.56 18.03 -5.33
CA ASP A 252 -0.64 17.02 -6.40
C ASP A 252 -0.67 15.58 -5.91
N VAL A 253 -0.59 15.34 -4.59
CA VAL A 253 -0.70 13.98 -4.02
C VAL A 253 -2.16 13.60 -3.92
N PRO A 254 -2.63 12.58 -4.68
CA PRO A 254 -4.03 12.18 -4.65
C PRO A 254 -4.41 11.56 -3.30
N MET A 255 -5.61 11.90 -2.82
CA MET A 255 -6.19 11.34 -1.59
C MET A 255 -7.45 10.53 -1.88
N HIS A 256 -7.52 9.32 -1.34
CA HIS A 256 -8.65 8.40 -1.47
C HIS A 256 -9.35 8.22 -0.13
N PHE A 257 -10.58 8.68 0.00
CA PHE A 257 -11.43 8.49 1.17
C PHE A 257 -12.34 7.29 0.92
N THR A 258 -12.09 6.18 1.63
CA THR A 258 -12.78 4.92 1.39
C THR A 258 -13.75 4.58 2.50
N ALA A 259 -14.88 3.94 2.14
CA ALA A 259 -15.88 3.53 3.11
C ALA A 259 -15.44 2.34 3.93
N PHE A 260 -15.57 2.47 5.24
CA PHE A 260 -15.48 1.36 6.19
C PHE A 260 -16.79 0.56 6.18
N HIS A 261 -16.68 -0.74 6.42
CA HIS A 261 -17.79 -1.61 6.84
C HIS A 261 -17.38 -2.39 8.09
N PRO A 262 -18.35 -2.74 8.96
CA PRO A 262 -18.07 -3.53 10.16
C PRO A 262 -17.33 -4.81 9.83
N ASP A 263 -16.18 -5.01 10.48
CA ASP A 263 -15.38 -6.21 10.30
C ASP A 263 -14.49 -6.45 11.53
N TRP A 264 -14.05 -7.69 11.70
CA TRP A 264 -13.19 -8.23 12.73
C TRP A 264 -13.52 -7.75 14.17
N LYS A 265 -12.80 -6.75 14.71
CA LYS A 265 -12.96 -6.25 16.08
C LYS A 265 -13.74 -4.93 16.16
N MET A 266 -14.27 -4.44 15.04
CA MET A 266 -15.09 -3.23 14.98
C MET A 266 -16.45 -3.52 14.34
N LEU A 267 -17.21 -4.41 14.97
CA LEU A 267 -18.57 -4.79 14.55
C LEU A 267 -19.65 -3.87 15.14
N ASP A 268 -19.27 -3.01 16.06
CA ASP A 268 -20.14 -2.05 16.78
C ASP A 268 -20.30 -0.71 16.04
N LYS A 269 -19.51 -0.46 15.00
CA LYS A 269 -19.59 0.77 14.21
C LYS A 269 -20.45 0.56 12.96
N PRO A 270 -21.24 1.56 12.56
CA PRO A 270 -22.00 1.49 11.32
C PRO A 270 -21.09 1.60 10.09
N ARG A 271 -21.56 1.13 8.93
CA ARG A 271 -20.93 1.41 7.64
C ARG A 271 -20.82 2.93 7.41
N THR A 272 -19.74 3.38 6.80
CA THR A 272 -19.57 4.81 6.45
C THR A 272 -20.66 5.28 5.49
N PRO A 273 -21.41 6.32 5.84
CA PRO A 273 -22.34 6.97 4.92
C PRO A 273 -21.59 7.60 3.74
N VAL A 274 -22.20 7.59 2.55
CA VAL A 274 -21.62 8.26 1.35
C VAL A 274 -21.41 9.75 1.62
N SER A 275 -22.31 10.39 2.37
CA SER A 275 -22.20 11.81 2.75
C SER A 275 -20.91 12.13 3.50
N SER A 276 -20.45 11.25 4.40
CA SER A 276 -19.17 11.46 5.13
C SER A 276 -17.97 11.41 4.19
N LEU A 277 -17.98 10.53 3.19
CA LEU A 277 -16.93 10.46 2.17
C LEU A 277 -16.91 11.70 1.28
N LEU A 278 -18.09 12.15 0.83
CA LEU A 278 -18.22 13.37 0.02
C LEU A 278 -17.81 14.61 0.80
N GLN A 279 -18.11 14.68 2.11
CA GLN A 279 -17.63 15.75 2.98
C GLN A 279 -16.10 15.73 3.10
N ALA A 280 -15.48 14.57 3.36
CA ALA A 280 -14.02 14.45 3.43
C ALA A 280 -13.35 14.88 2.10
N ARG A 281 -13.91 14.43 0.97
CA ARG A 281 -13.47 14.86 -0.37
C ARG A 281 -13.58 16.37 -0.56
N GLN A 282 -14.71 16.96 -0.16
CA GLN A 282 -14.93 18.40 -0.29
C GLN A 282 -13.93 19.21 0.56
N ILE A 283 -13.67 18.81 1.81
CA ILE A 283 -12.68 19.43 2.68
C ILE A 283 -11.30 19.38 2.04
N ALA A 284 -10.89 18.23 1.49
CA ALA A 284 -9.60 18.09 0.83
C ALA A 284 -9.45 19.06 -0.36
N LEU A 285 -10.48 19.14 -1.22
CA LEU A 285 -10.48 20.06 -2.37
C LEU A 285 -10.46 21.53 -1.93
N GLN A 286 -11.19 21.91 -0.87
CA GLN A 286 -11.19 23.26 -0.31
C GLN A 286 -9.86 23.66 0.30
N ASN A 287 -9.13 22.70 0.88
CA ASN A 287 -7.79 22.92 1.43
C ASN A 287 -6.69 22.87 0.36
N GLY A 288 -7.03 22.71 -0.92
CA GLY A 288 -6.13 22.82 -2.05
C GLY A 288 -5.56 21.51 -2.57
N VAL A 289 -6.04 20.35 -2.11
CA VAL A 289 -5.71 19.06 -2.76
C VAL A 289 -6.31 19.05 -4.16
N HIS A 290 -5.49 18.82 -5.19
CA HIS A 290 -5.96 18.84 -6.58
C HIS A 290 -6.79 17.59 -6.93
N TYR A 291 -6.53 16.45 -6.31
CA TYR A 291 -7.12 15.16 -6.66
C TYR A 291 -7.60 14.44 -5.40
N ALA A 292 -8.91 14.41 -5.18
CA ALA A 292 -9.54 13.75 -4.06
C ALA A 292 -10.68 12.84 -4.55
N TYR A 293 -10.67 11.58 -4.09
CA TYR A 293 -11.54 10.51 -4.55
C TYR A 293 -12.33 9.90 -3.40
N VAL A 294 -13.47 9.28 -3.72
CA VAL A 294 -14.16 8.38 -2.80
C VAL A 294 -14.07 6.94 -3.30
N GLY A 295 -14.01 5.98 -2.39
CA GLY A 295 -13.87 4.56 -2.72
C GLY A 295 -14.76 3.67 -1.86
N ASN A 296 -14.88 2.39 -2.25
CA ASN A 296 -15.79 1.41 -1.67
C ASN A 296 -17.28 1.81 -1.69
N VAL A 297 -17.64 2.78 -2.53
CA VAL A 297 -19.00 3.21 -2.84
C VAL A 297 -19.09 3.49 -4.34
N HIS A 298 -20.31 3.41 -4.89
CA HIS A 298 -20.53 3.68 -6.30
C HIS A 298 -20.91 5.15 -6.52
N ASP A 299 -19.93 5.96 -6.83
CA ASP A 299 -20.13 7.38 -7.23
C ASP A 299 -19.14 7.75 -8.35
N LYS A 300 -19.59 7.64 -9.61
CA LYS A 300 -18.77 7.92 -10.79
C LYS A 300 -18.16 9.32 -10.79
N SER A 301 -18.88 10.30 -10.25
CA SER A 301 -18.43 11.69 -10.26
C SER A 301 -17.29 11.91 -9.26
N ALA A 302 -17.37 11.27 -8.10
CA ALA A 302 -16.37 11.40 -7.05
C ALA A 302 -15.18 10.43 -7.22
N ASP A 303 -15.28 9.45 -8.12
CA ASP A 303 -14.21 8.51 -8.49
C ASP A 303 -13.44 8.93 -9.76
N SER A 304 -13.99 9.87 -10.53
CA SER A 304 -13.38 10.39 -11.76
C SER A 304 -12.36 11.50 -11.50
N THR A 305 -11.37 11.63 -12.38
CA THR A 305 -10.33 12.67 -12.31
C THR A 305 -10.76 13.89 -13.10
N TYR A 306 -10.68 15.05 -12.48
CA TYR A 306 -10.95 16.34 -13.09
C TYR A 306 -9.69 17.22 -13.15
N CYS A 307 -9.60 18.06 -14.16
CA CYS A 307 -8.52 19.03 -14.29
C CYS A 307 -8.61 20.08 -13.18
N HIS A 308 -7.57 20.24 -12.39
CA HIS A 308 -7.55 21.25 -11.33
C HIS A 308 -7.53 22.68 -11.89
N GLY A 309 -7.05 22.89 -13.13
CA GLY A 309 -7.01 24.21 -13.76
C GLY A 309 -8.35 24.64 -14.39
N CYS A 310 -9.09 23.75 -15.07
CA CYS A 310 -10.31 24.11 -15.78
C CYS A 310 -11.58 23.35 -15.36
N GLY A 311 -11.49 22.42 -14.41
CA GLY A 311 -12.61 21.64 -13.88
C GLY A 311 -13.20 20.57 -14.84
N LYS A 312 -12.65 20.41 -16.05
CA LYS A 312 -13.18 19.43 -17.00
C LYS A 312 -12.72 18.01 -16.67
N LEU A 313 -13.56 17.03 -17.01
CA LEU A 313 -13.29 15.62 -16.84
C LEU A 313 -12.05 15.21 -17.63
N LEU A 314 -11.05 14.61 -16.97
CA LEU A 314 -9.84 14.07 -17.57
C LEU A 314 -9.91 12.56 -17.76
N ILE A 315 -10.26 11.83 -16.69
CA ILE A 315 -10.37 10.38 -16.71
C ILE A 315 -11.69 10.01 -16.05
N GLY A 316 -12.63 9.51 -16.84
CA GLY A 316 -13.90 9.01 -16.36
C GLY A 316 -13.75 7.61 -15.77
N ARG A 317 -14.36 7.36 -14.59
CA ARG A 317 -14.36 6.03 -13.95
C ARG A 317 -15.75 5.59 -13.55
N ASP A 318 -15.96 4.30 -13.71
CA ASP A 318 -17.09 3.57 -13.15
C ASP A 318 -16.53 2.36 -12.41
N TRP A 319 -16.29 2.49 -11.10
CA TRP A 319 -15.43 1.58 -10.35
C TRP A 319 -14.01 1.55 -10.95
N TYR A 320 -13.60 0.39 -11.44
CA TYR A 320 -12.29 0.17 -12.04
C TYR A 320 -12.30 0.22 -13.57
N GLU A 321 -13.44 0.56 -14.19
CA GLU A 321 -13.55 0.69 -15.64
C GLU A 321 -13.35 2.15 -16.04
N LEU A 322 -12.44 2.39 -16.98
CA LEU A 322 -12.22 3.73 -17.53
C LEU A 322 -13.18 3.97 -18.69
N SER A 323 -13.81 5.14 -18.71
CA SER A 323 -14.77 5.54 -19.76
C SER A 323 -14.21 6.63 -20.68
N GLU A 324 -13.84 7.80 -20.13
CA GLU A 324 -13.28 8.91 -20.89
C GLU A 324 -11.77 9.04 -20.61
N TRP A 325 -11.04 9.45 -21.66
CA TRP A 325 -9.63 9.76 -21.57
C TRP A 325 -9.34 11.08 -22.30
N ASN A 326 -9.20 12.15 -21.53
CA ASN A 326 -9.00 13.51 -22.01
C ASN A 326 -7.61 14.07 -21.65
N LEU A 327 -6.62 13.18 -21.52
CA LEU A 327 -5.20 13.52 -21.46
C LEU A 327 -4.55 13.36 -22.83
N ASP A 328 -3.60 14.25 -23.15
CA ASP A 328 -2.73 14.07 -24.29
C ASP A 328 -1.60 13.07 -24.01
N ALA A 329 -0.68 12.86 -24.96
CA ALA A 329 0.41 11.91 -24.84
C ALA A 329 1.45 12.32 -23.78
N GLN A 330 1.44 13.57 -23.32
CA GLN A 330 2.31 14.13 -22.28
C GLN A 330 1.64 14.14 -20.89
N GLY A 331 0.38 13.69 -20.81
CA GLY A 331 -0.41 13.70 -19.56
C GLY A 331 -1.02 15.07 -19.23
N CYS A 332 -1.16 15.94 -20.24
CA CYS A 332 -1.80 17.25 -20.08
C CYS A 332 -3.28 17.22 -20.46
N CYS A 333 -4.06 18.10 -19.82
CA CYS A 333 -5.47 18.31 -20.13
C CYS A 333 -5.67 18.75 -21.60
N ARG A 334 -6.44 18.02 -22.38
CA ARG A 334 -6.72 18.37 -23.79
C ARG A 334 -7.50 19.66 -23.97
N PHE A 335 -8.11 20.21 -22.91
CA PHE A 335 -8.95 21.39 -22.96
C PHE A 335 -8.21 22.69 -22.65
N CYS A 336 -7.26 22.67 -21.69
CA CYS A 336 -6.56 23.87 -21.25
C CYS A 336 -5.03 23.74 -21.24
N GLY A 337 -4.48 22.55 -21.49
CA GLY A 337 -3.02 22.31 -21.47
C GLY A 337 -2.41 22.10 -20.09
N GLU A 338 -3.20 22.20 -19.00
CA GLU A 338 -2.71 22.01 -17.64
C GLU A 338 -2.24 20.58 -17.43
N ARG A 339 -1.10 20.41 -16.76
CA ARG A 339 -0.52 19.08 -16.52
C ARG A 339 -1.29 18.35 -15.42
N CYS A 340 -1.77 17.15 -15.71
CA CYS A 340 -2.24 16.23 -14.69
C CYS A 340 -1.04 15.52 -14.05
N ALA A 341 -0.87 15.68 -12.73
CA ALA A 341 0.19 14.99 -12.02
C ALA A 341 -0.07 13.47 -12.01
N GLY A 342 0.94 12.66 -12.32
CA GLY A 342 0.80 11.20 -12.40
C GLY A 342 1.82 10.55 -13.31
N VAL A 343 1.73 9.25 -13.41
CA VAL A 343 2.50 8.40 -14.32
C VAL A 343 1.53 7.77 -15.33
N PHE A 344 1.46 8.36 -16.51
CA PHE A 344 0.50 7.99 -17.54
C PHE A 344 1.20 7.38 -18.76
N LYS A 345 0.54 6.42 -19.40
CA LYS A 345 0.83 6.00 -20.77
C LYS A 345 0.10 6.92 -21.75
N PRO A 346 0.52 7.01 -23.02
CA PRO A 346 -0.21 7.79 -24.04
C PRO A 346 -1.68 7.38 -24.21
N GLN A 347 -2.00 6.13 -23.91
CA GLN A 347 -3.34 5.57 -23.87
C GLN A 347 -3.52 4.82 -22.55
N PRO A 348 -4.74 4.80 -21.97
CA PRO A 348 -5.02 4.04 -20.77
C PRO A 348 -4.93 2.54 -21.02
N GLY A 349 -4.79 1.77 -19.95
CA GLY A 349 -5.03 0.34 -19.99
C GLY A 349 -6.52 0.02 -20.16
N THR A 350 -6.83 -1.23 -20.47
CA THR A 350 -8.20 -1.72 -20.74
C THR A 350 -8.54 -2.96 -19.91
N TRP A 351 -7.90 -3.14 -18.76
CA TRP A 351 -8.11 -4.33 -17.93
C TRP A 351 -9.54 -4.41 -17.34
N GLY A 352 -10.11 -3.28 -16.95
CA GLY A 352 -11.43 -3.18 -16.32
C GLY A 352 -11.47 -3.74 -14.89
N ALA A 353 -12.65 -4.13 -14.43
CA ALA A 353 -12.90 -4.53 -13.04
C ALA A 353 -12.54 -5.99 -12.69
N LYS A 354 -11.84 -6.69 -13.55
CA LYS A 354 -11.54 -8.12 -13.38
C LYS A 354 -10.58 -8.36 -12.22
N ARG A 355 -10.88 -9.37 -11.39
CA ARG A 355 -9.91 -10.01 -10.48
C ARG A 355 -9.69 -11.44 -10.93
N GLN A 356 -8.44 -11.84 -11.12
CA GLN A 356 -8.07 -13.18 -11.57
C GLN A 356 -7.08 -13.77 -10.57
N ALA A 357 -7.46 -14.89 -9.93
CA ALA A 357 -6.52 -15.67 -9.14
C ALA A 357 -5.48 -16.33 -10.05
N VAL A 358 -4.24 -16.38 -9.60
CA VAL A 358 -3.14 -17.01 -10.33
C VAL A 358 -2.58 -18.15 -9.49
N ALA A 359 -2.60 -19.35 -10.07
CA ALA A 359 -1.86 -20.49 -9.53
C ALA A 359 -0.42 -20.41 -10.03
N MET A 360 0.55 -20.33 -9.11
CA MET A 360 1.96 -20.42 -9.50
C MET A 360 2.29 -21.89 -9.77
N GLU A 361 2.91 -22.16 -10.91
CA GLU A 361 3.47 -23.48 -11.18
C GLU A 361 4.57 -23.76 -10.15
N GLN A 362 4.47 -24.87 -9.44
CA GLN A 362 5.55 -25.34 -8.59
C GLN A 362 6.70 -25.69 -9.53
N SER A 363 7.82 -24.95 -9.46
CA SER A 363 9.04 -25.43 -10.09
C SER A 363 9.31 -26.83 -9.54
N ALA A 364 9.33 -27.81 -10.43
CA ALA A 364 9.81 -29.14 -10.07
C ALA A 364 11.28 -28.96 -9.62
N ASP A 365 11.54 -29.21 -8.33
CA ASP A 365 12.87 -29.27 -7.74
C ASP A 365 13.68 -30.45 -8.37
#